data_6a2777ce425b9d3f442186bd57e50f41
#
_entry.id   6a2777ce425b9d3f442186bd57e50f41
#
_cell.length_a   1.000
_cell.length_b   1.000
_cell.length_c   1.000
_cell.angle_alpha   90.00
_cell.angle_beta   90.00
_cell.angle_gamma   90.00
#
_symmetry.space_group_name_H-M   'P 1'
#
loop_
_entity.id
_entity.type
_entity.pdbx_description
1 polymer ?
#
loop_
_entity_poly.entity_id
_entity_poly.type
_entity_poly.pdbx_seq_one_letter_code
_entity_poly.pdbx_strand_id
1 'polypeptide(L)'
;NLKESGFGILWQLNFKDKLQEKGLEFKDDFVVLEVCNPKQAKEVLEENIHIGYVLPCKMVVRREDDKTYIGMTSPEVLIGLFEGSDLKEVAKKVEESLKNSIEASL
;
A
#
# COMPACT_ATOMS: atom_id res chain seq x y z
N ASN A 1 -5.43 8.78 9.31
CA ASN A 1 -5.34 9.54 8.04
C ASN A 1 -5.78 8.74 6.82
N LEU A 2 -5.44 7.45 6.75
CA LEU A 2 -5.91 6.57 5.68
C LEU A 2 -7.44 6.48 5.68
N LYS A 3 -8.03 6.38 6.84
CA LYS A 3 -9.47 6.27 7.01
C LYS A 3 -10.19 7.51 6.49
N GLU A 4 -9.63 8.69 6.71
CA GLU A 4 -10.17 9.96 6.21
C GLU A 4 -10.16 10.03 4.70
N SER A 5 -9.20 9.36 4.05
CA SER A 5 -9.08 9.29 2.60
C SER A 5 -9.89 8.13 2.01
N GLY A 6 -10.66 7.41 2.83
CA GLY A 6 -11.47 6.29 2.38
C GLY A 6 -10.73 4.96 2.33
N PHE A 7 -9.52 4.88 2.88
CA PHE A 7 -8.74 3.65 2.91
C PHE A 7 -8.92 2.91 4.23
N GLY A 8 -9.04 1.60 4.14
CA GLY A 8 -9.02 0.72 5.29
C GLY A 8 -7.79 -0.16 5.28
N ILE A 9 -7.31 -0.53 6.46
CA ILE A 9 -6.21 -1.48 6.60
C ILE A 9 -6.84 -2.87 6.64
N LEU A 10 -6.58 -3.67 5.60
CA LEU A 10 -7.13 -5.01 5.49
C LEU A 10 -6.27 -6.04 6.20
N TRP A 11 -4.97 -5.79 6.29
CA TRP A 11 -4.03 -6.76 6.83
C TRP A 11 -2.73 -6.05 7.18
N GLN A 12 -2.06 -6.54 8.22
CA GLN A 12 -0.74 -6.03 8.57
C GLN A 12 0.15 -7.15 9.08
N LEU A 13 1.45 -7.00 8.84
CA LEU A 13 2.45 -7.95 9.28
C LEU A 13 3.67 -7.19 9.78
N ASN A 14 4.10 -7.50 11.01
CA ASN A 14 5.37 -7.02 11.53
C ASN A 14 6.42 -8.10 11.26
N PHE A 15 7.31 -7.84 10.31
CA PHE A 15 8.34 -8.80 9.92
C PHE A 15 9.33 -9.09 11.04
N LYS A 16 9.64 -8.10 11.86
CA LYS A 16 10.52 -8.31 13.01
C LYS A 16 9.98 -9.42 13.91
N ASP A 17 8.71 -9.31 14.31
CA ASP A 17 8.08 -10.30 15.17
C ASP A 17 7.99 -11.67 14.48
N LYS A 18 7.64 -11.67 13.20
CA LYS A 18 7.48 -12.91 12.45
C LYS A 18 8.81 -13.66 12.28
N LEU A 19 9.87 -12.94 11.99
CA LEU A 19 11.18 -13.53 11.82
C LEU A 19 11.75 -14.03 13.16
N GLN A 20 11.55 -13.28 14.22
CA GLN A 20 11.96 -13.70 15.56
C GLN A 20 11.20 -14.94 16.02
N GLU A 21 9.93 -15.05 15.67
CA GLU A 21 9.11 -16.24 15.93
C GLU A 21 9.71 -17.50 15.28
N LYS A 22 10.36 -17.34 14.13
CA LYS A 22 11.01 -18.42 13.40
C LYS A 22 12.47 -18.65 13.81
N GLY A 23 12.93 -17.96 14.85
CA GLY A 23 14.31 -18.07 15.32
C GLY A 23 15.33 -17.29 14.51
N LEU A 24 14.87 -16.37 13.67
CA LEU A 24 15.72 -15.54 12.83
C LEU A 24 15.86 -14.15 13.44
N GLU A 25 17.08 -13.62 13.44
CA GLU A 25 17.32 -12.30 13.98
C GLU A 25 16.93 -11.22 12.98
N PHE A 26 16.16 -10.24 13.42
CA PHE A 26 15.82 -9.06 12.64
C PHE A 26 15.68 -7.89 13.62
N LYS A 27 16.56 -6.91 13.49
CA LYS A 27 16.77 -5.88 14.49
C LYS A 27 15.68 -4.81 14.52
N ASP A 28 15.35 -4.24 13.37
CA ASP A 28 14.48 -3.07 13.31
C ASP A 28 13.06 -3.43 12.94
N ASP A 29 12.11 -2.61 13.37
CA ASP A 29 10.70 -2.78 13.02
C ASP A 29 10.49 -2.61 11.52
N PHE A 30 9.71 -3.51 10.94
CA PHE A 30 9.35 -3.48 9.54
C PHE A 30 7.92 -3.99 9.41
N VAL A 31 6.99 -3.07 9.24
CA VAL A 31 5.56 -3.38 9.19
C VAL A 31 5.04 -3.18 7.78
N VAL A 32 4.43 -4.22 7.23
CA VAL A 32 3.75 -4.15 5.93
C VAL A 32 2.26 -4.03 6.19
N LEU A 33 1.64 -3.05 5.56
CA LEU A 33 0.20 -2.84 5.62
C LEU A 33 -0.38 -3.06 4.23
N GLU A 34 -1.50 -3.77 4.17
CA GLU A 34 -2.27 -3.86 2.93
C GLU A 34 -3.51 -3.00 3.10
N VAL A 35 -3.61 -1.97 2.27
CA VAL A 35 -4.65 -0.95 2.37
C VAL A 35 -5.52 -0.94 1.12
N CYS A 36 -6.79 -0.61 1.29
CA CYS A 36 -7.73 -0.61 0.19
C CYS A 36 -8.77 0.50 0.35
N ASN A 37 -9.09 1.14 -0.76
CA ASN A 37 -10.28 1.98 -0.87
C ASN A 37 -11.32 1.17 -1.66
N PRO A 38 -12.38 0.66 -1.00
CA PRO A 38 -13.30 -0.25 -1.67
C PRO A 38 -13.97 0.32 -2.92
N LYS A 39 -14.28 1.60 -2.91
CA LYS A 39 -14.91 2.24 -4.08
C LYS A 39 -13.98 2.27 -5.28
N GLN A 40 -12.71 2.63 -5.04
CA GLN A 40 -11.71 2.67 -6.11
C GLN A 40 -11.33 1.26 -6.56
N ALA A 41 -11.26 0.32 -5.64
CA ALA A 41 -10.99 -1.08 -5.97
C ALA A 41 -12.07 -1.64 -6.89
N LYS A 42 -13.34 -1.38 -6.59
CA LYS A 42 -14.45 -1.81 -7.43
C LYS A 42 -14.35 -1.24 -8.84
N GLU A 43 -14.08 0.06 -8.94
CA GLU A 43 -13.94 0.75 -10.22
C GLU A 43 -12.85 0.14 -11.09
N VAL A 44 -11.69 -0.11 -10.47
CA VAL A 44 -10.54 -0.68 -11.17
C VAL A 44 -10.80 -2.12 -11.60
N LEU A 45 -11.40 -2.93 -10.73
CA LEU A 45 -11.69 -4.33 -11.02
C LEU A 45 -12.75 -4.49 -12.11
N GLU A 46 -13.71 -3.60 -12.18
CA GLU A 46 -14.71 -3.61 -13.25
C GLU A 46 -14.10 -3.31 -14.62
N GLU A 47 -13.06 -2.46 -14.66
CA GLU A 47 -12.35 -2.15 -15.89
C GLU A 47 -11.42 -3.29 -16.34
N ASN A 48 -10.68 -3.88 -15.39
CA ASN A 48 -9.77 -4.96 -15.70
C ASN A 48 -9.56 -5.83 -14.46
N ILE A 49 -10.15 -7.02 -14.48
CA ILE A 49 -10.11 -7.94 -13.34
C ILE A 49 -8.67 -8.40 -12.99
N HIS A 50 -7.76 -8.39 -13.97
CA HIS A 50 -6.38 -8.79 -13.73
C HIS A 50 -5.63 -7.83 -12.81
N ILE A 51 -6.09 -6.61 -12.69
CA ILE A 51 -5.49 -5.64 -11.77
C ILE A 51 -5.64 -6.09 -10.32
N GLY A 52 -6.62 -6.94 -10.04
CA GLY A 52 -6.77 -7.53 -8.72
C GLY A 52 -5.53 -8.27 -8.23
N TYR A 53 -4.65 -8.69 -9.14
CA TYR A 53 -3.41 -9.38 -8.78
C TYR A 53 -2.41 -8.45 -8.07
N VAL A 54 -2.53 -7.15 -8.23
CA VAL A 54 -1.68 -6.16 -7.58
C VAL A 54 -2.40 -5.39 -6.47
N LEU A 55 -3.65 -5.75 -6.19
CA LEU A 55 -4.43 -5.20 -5.08
C LEU A 55 -4.38 -6.17 -3.89
N PRO A 56 -4.53 -5.73 -2.64
CA PRO A 56 -4.57 -4.32 -2.21
C PRO A 56 -3.22 -3.63 -2.29
N CYS A 57 -3.22 -2.31 -2.10
CA CYS A 57 -1.99 -1.53 -2.13
C CYS A 57 -1.14 -1.78 -0.88
N LYS A 58 0.17 -1.82 -1.05
CA LYS A 58 1.10 -2.01 0.05
C LYS A 58 1.65 -0.70 0.55
N MET A 59 1.71 -0.58 1.88
CA MET A 59 2.44 0.47 2.55
C MET A 59 3.41 -0.17 3.54
N VAL A 60 4.56 0.44 3.71
CA VAL A 60 5.60 -0.06 4.62
C VAL A 60 5.94 1.02 5.62
N VAL A 61 5.92 0.67 6.90
CA VAL A 61 6.44 1.51 7.97
C VAL A 61 7.63 0.79 8.56
N ARG A 62 8.82 1.38 8.47
CA ARG A 62 10.05 0.73 8.92
C ARG A 62 10.93 1.69 9.70
N ARG A 63 11.77 1.14 10.56
CA ARG A 63 12.78 1.89 11.28
C ARG A 63 14.17 1.54 10.78
N GLU A 64 15.02 2.54 10.72
CA GLU A 64 16.42 2.40 10.37
C GLU A 64 17.20 3.52 11.05
N ASP A 65 18.20 3.17 11.85
CA ASP A 65 19.06 4.13 12.54
C ASP A 65 18.26 5.20 13.32
N ASP A 66 17.28 4.75 14.11
CA ASP A 66 16.38 5.59 14.92
C ASP A 66 15.46 6.51 14.13
N LYS A 67 15.37 6.32 12.82
CA LYS A 67 14.44 7.06 11.97
C LYS A 67 13.33 6.14 11.48
N THR A 68 12.16 6.71 11.37
CA THR A 68 10.99 6.00 10.84
C THR A 68 10.73 6.45 9.41
N TYR A 69 10.60 5.47 8.51
CA TYR A 69 10.31 5.70 7.10
C TYR A 69 8.97 5.10 6.76
N ILE A 70 8.19 5.83 5.97
CA ILE A 70 6.93 5.35 5.43
C ILE A 70 7.07 5.31 3.92
N GLY A 71 6.86 4.13 3.33
CA GLY A 71 6.93 3.94 1.89
C GLY A 71 5.68 3.28 1.37
N MET A 72 5.53 3.28 0.06
CA MET A 72 4.43 2.59 -0.61
C MET A 72 4.86 2.12 -1.98
N THR A 73 4.21 1.07 -2.48
CA THR A 73 4.31 0.73 -3.91
C THR A 73 3.49 1.76 -4.68
N SER A 74 3.93 2.09 -5.89
CA SER A 74 3.19 3.04 -6.73
C SER A 74 2.03 2.35 -7.44
N PRO A 75 0.77 2.66 -7.11
CA PRO A 75 -0.37 2.12 -7.85
C PRO A 75 -0.33 2.48 -9.33
N GLU A 76 0.14 3.68 -9.64
CA GLU A 76 0.25 4.13 -11.04
C GLU A 76 1.21 3.26 -11.84
N VAL A 77 2.38 2.94 -11.26
CA VAL A 77 3.36 2.09 -11.92
C VAL A 77 2.85 0.66 -12.06
N LEU A 78 2.28 0.09 -10.98
CA LEU A 78 1.78 -1.27 -11.00
C LEU A 78 0.63 -1.45 -11.99
N ILE A 79 -0.33 -0.55 -11.99
CA ILE A 79 -1.47 -0.58 -12.91
C ILE A 79 -1.01 -0.32 -14.34
N GLY A 80 0.03 0.49 -14.52
CA GLY A 80 0.61 0.76 -15.83
C GLY A 80 1.22 -0.44 -16.53
N LEU A 81 1.47 -1.55 -15.80
CA LEU A 81 1.94 -2.79 -16.39
C LEU A 81 0.82 -3.54 -17.14
N PHE A 82 -0.43 -3.17 -16.92
CA PHE A 82 -1.58 -3.77 -17.58
C PHE A 82 -2.03 -2.89 -18.74
N GLU A 83 -2.53 -3.51 -19.79
CA GLU A 83 -3.07 -2.76 -20.92
C GLU A 83 -4.40 -2.12 -20.55
N GLY A 84 -4.58 -0.88 -20.95
CA GLY A 84 -5.79 -0.14 -20.67
C GLY A 84 -5.47 1.25 -20.14
N SER A 85 -5.45 2.24 -21.04
CA SER A 85 -5.12 3.62 -20.70
C SER A 85 -6.12 4.32 -19.77
N ASP A 86 -7.35 3.81 -19.71
CA ASP A 86 -8.43 4.41 -18.93
C ASP A 86 -8.20 4.30 -17.41
N LEU A 87 -7.29 3.41 -17.00
CA LEU A 87 -6.99 3.16 -15.60
C LEU A 87 -5.94 4.10 -15.02
N LYS A 88 -5.24 4.85 -15.88
CA LYS A 88 -4.18 5.76 -15.41
C LYS A 88 -4.72 6.83 -14.45
N GLU A 89 -5.88 7.39 -14.74
CA GLU A 89 -6.46 8.43 -13.89
C GLU A 89 -6.87 7.91 -12.53
N VAL A 90 -7.48 6.72 -12.48
CA VAL A 90 -7.85 6.09 -11.21
C VAL A 90 -6.60 5.76 -10.41
N ALA A 91 -5.61 5.17 -11.05
CA ALA A 91 -4.33 4.84 -10.40
C ALA A 91 -3.65 6.07 -9.83
N LYS A 92 -3.66 7.16 -10.58
CA LYS A 92 -3.09 8.42 -10.15
C LYS A 92 -3.81 8.99 -8.94
N LYS A 93 -5.14 8.92 -8.92
CA LYS A 93 -5.95 9.37 -7.78
C LYS A 93 -5.65 8.55 -6.52
N VAL A 94 -5.56 7.24 -6.66
CA VAL A 94 -5.21 6.35 -5.56
C VAL A 94 -3.84 6.71 -5.00
N GLU A 95 -2.85 6.88 -5.87
CA GLU A 95 -1.50 7.22 -5.47
C GLU A 95 -1.44 8.56 -4.74
N GLU A 96 -2.12 9.57 -5.26
CA GLU A 96 -2.17 10.89 -4.63
C GLU A 96 -2.83 10.84 -3.25
N SER A 97 -3.92 10.09 -3.13
CA SER A 97 -4.60 9.94 -1.84
C SER A 97 -3.71 9.27 -0.80
N LEU A 98 -2.98 8.23 -1.21
CA LEU A 98 -2.04 7.55 -0.32
C LEU A 98 -0.87 8.44 0.07
N LYS A 99 -0.30 9.18 -0.90
CA LYS A 99 0.78 10.12 -0.62
C LYS A 99 0.34 11.21 0.36
N ASN A 100 -0.85 11.75 0.16
CA ASN A 100 -1.40 12.77 1.05
C ASN A 100 -1.59 12.22 2.47
N SER A 101 -2.03 10.98 2.60
CA SER A 101 -2.18 10.34 3.90
C SER A 101 -0.84 10.15 4.59
N ILE A 102 0.20 9.78 3.84
CA ILE A 102 1.56 9.66 4.39
C ILE A 102 2.07 11.01 4.87
N GLU A 103 1.93 12.04 4.05
CA GLU A 103 2.39 13.38 4.40
C GLU A 103 1.67 13.94 5.63
N ALA A 104 0.38 13.68 5.74
CA ALA A 104 -0.40 14.10 6.90
C ALA A 104 0.01 13.38 8.19
N SER A 105 0.65 12.22 8.07
CA SER A 105 1.14 11.43 9.21
C SER A 105 2.54 11.85 9.67
N LEU A 106 3.22 12.64 8.87
CA LEU A 106 4.54 13.15 9.22
C LEU A 106 4.43 14.42 10.05
#